data_50e9e487ac90ad64e912b8027be7fc90
#
_entry.id   50e9e487ac90ad64e912b8027be7fc90
#
_cell.length_a   1.000
_cell.length_b   1.000
_cell.length_c   1.000
_cell.angle_alpha   90.00
_cell.angle_beta   90.00
_cell.angle_gamma   90.00
#
_symmetry.space_group_name_H-M   'P 1'
#
loop_
_entity.id
_entity.type
_entity.pdbx_description
1 polymer ?
#
loop_
_entity_poly.entity_id
_entity_poly.type
_entity_poly.pdbx_seq_one_letter_code
_entity_poly.pdbx_strand_id
1 'polypeptide(L)'
;MRKKLYSILAVLLSMFMFVSCNGNKETAKKGGIKDTLVVANGADAKSLDPHATNDAPSSRVTVQIYDRLVEQDDNMNIVPSLAESWEQPDGMTTIFHLKKGIKFHNGDELKASDVKFSLDRMKASPQVSHIIGTVDKIEVVDDYTVKVITSEPFGALLNHLTHPTAAIMSEKAVKAAGDSYGQNPVGTGPYKFVSWQSGDKITLEANPDYFLGVTPIKNVVFRPVTEASNRTIGIETGELDLAYDIEGLDREKLRTDDSIVFLEEPSFGIDYIGFNTKKAPFNNVKVRQAIATTINADDFITAVYKGSGEKANSLIGPKVFGYTTEAKAWEYNVEKAKQLLAEAGYPNGFKAKIWINENIERRDIAIILQAQLKEIGIDLAVETLEWGAYLDGTARGDHELFMLGWVTVTGDADYGLFPLLHSSSFGGAGNRAFYDNPTVDELLSKARVSVNQEERKELYKDVQIIAQEEVPYYVTAYKSQNAALQKNIENFKLKPAGHHRLYGVKFKSN
;
A
#
# COMPACT_ATOMS: atom_id res chain seq x y z
N MET A 1 -36.79 -27.28 62.26
CA MET A 1 -35.67 -27.70 61.36
C MET A 1 -35.37 -26.76 60.24
N ARG A 2 -36.26 -25.92 59.70
CA ARG A 2 -36.01 -25.01 58.60
C ARG A 2 -35.13 -23.75 58.92
N LYS A 3 -35.12 -23.29 60.18
CA LYS A 3 -34.32 -22.09 60.57
C LYS A 3 -32.84 -22.36 60.81
N LYS A 4 -32.40 -23.61 61.02
CA LYS A 4 -30.99 -23.98 61.19
C LYS A 4 -30.27 -24.22 59.84
N LEU A 5 -31.02 -24.44 58.76
CA LEU A 5 -30.46 -24.66 57.43
C LEU A 5 -30.04 -23.36 56.76
N TYR A 6 -30.73 -22.25 57.07
CA TYR A 6 -30.35 -20.91 56.49
C TYR A 6 -29.10 -20.27 57.14
N SER A 7 -28.83 -20.65 58.42
CA SER A 7 -27.60 -20.14 59.08
C SER A 7 -26.33 -20.84 58.63
N ILE A 8 -26.41 -22.08 58.16
CA ILE A 8 -25.27 -22.81 57.61
C ILE A 8 -24.97 -22.37 56.15
N LEU A 9 -26.03 -22.02 55.40
CA LEU A 9 -25.85 -21.52 54.02
C LEU A 9 -25.28 -20.09 53.99
N ALA A 10 -25.56 -19.24 54.98
CA ALA A 10 -25.04 -17.89 55.09
C ALA A 10 -23.55 -17.88 55.51
N VAL A 11 -23.08 -18.86 56.30
CA VAL A 11 -21.67 -18.98 56.70
C VAL A 11 -20.82 -19.58 55.57
N LEU A 12 -21.37 -20.44 54.71
CA LEU A 12 -20.69 -20.96 53.52
C LEU A 12 -20.59 -19.93 52.38
N LEU A 13 -21.56 -19.00 52.28
CA LEU A 13 -21.51 -17.92 51.27
C LEU A 13 -20.53 -16.79 51.66
N SER A 14 -20.30 -16.59 52.98
CA SER A 14 -19.30 -15.59 53.44
C SER A 14 -17.85 -16.10 53.39
N MET A 15 -17.63 -17.41 53.29
CA MET A 15 -16.29 -17.99 53.13
C MET A 15 -15.79 -18.04 51.67
N PHE A 16 -16.72 -17.84 50.70
CA PHE A 16 -16.34 -17.78 49.28
C PHE A 16 -16.01 -16.37 48.76
N MET A 17 -16.15 -15.32 49.57
CA MET A 17 -15.83 -13.94 49.19
C MET A 17 -14.40 -13.47 49.59
N PHE A 18 -13.58 -14.33 50.19
CA PHE A 18 -12.19 -13.96 50.58
C PHE A 18 -11.09 -14.71 49.84
N VAL A 19 -11.40 -15.40 48.71
CA VAL A 19 -10.39 -16.06 47.84
C VAL A 19 -10.41 -15.52 46.44
N SER A 20 -10.65 -14.23 46.25
CA SER A 20 -10.49 -13.59 44.94
C SER A 20 -9.91 -12.18 45.05
N CYS A 21 -8.73 -12.10 45.60
CA CYS A 21 -7.84 -10.94 45.43
C CYS A 21 -6.40 -11.36 45.72
N ASN A 22 -5.92 -12.40 45.02
CA ASN A 22 -4.51 -12.54 44.74
C ASN A 22 -4.35 -12.25 43.25
N GLY A 23 -4.62 -10.99 42.87
CA GLY A 23 -4.10 -10.45 41.62
C GLY A 23 -2.60 -10.60 41.69
N ASN A 24 -2.06 -11.50 40.88
CA ASN A 24 -0.67 -11.38 40.47
C ASN A 24 -0.49 -9.94 39.99
N LYS A 25 0.00 -9.09 40.88
CA LYS A 25 0.79 -7.96 40.45
C LYS A 25 1.99 -8.62 39.76
N GLU A 26 1.90 -8.80 38.46
CA GLU A 26 3.13 -8.82 37.68
C GLU A 26 3.85 -7.56 38.08
N THR A 27 4.83 -7.75 38.96
CA THR A 27 5.83 -6.72 39.23
C THR A 27 6.42 -6.39 37.88
N ALA A 28 6.06 -5.24 37.35
CA ALA A 28 6.76 -4.64 36.23
C ALA A 28 8.24 -4.78 36.57
N LYS A 29 8.94 -5.65 35.86
CA LYS A 29 10.38 -5.78 35.94
C LYS A 29 10.97 -4.40 35.65
N LYS A 30 11.37 -3.67 36.68
CA LYS A 30 12.15 -2.47 36.50
C LYS A 30 13.43 -2.88 35.77
N GLY A 31 13.64 -2.32 34.58
CA GLY A 31 14.95 -2.22 33.96
C GLY A 31 15.27 -3.19 32.82
N GLY A 32 14.32 -3.81 32.15
CA GLY A 32 14.58 -4.47 30.86
C GLY A 32 14.40 -3.49 29.70
N ILE A 33 15.37 -3.38 28.82
CA ILE A 33 15.22 -2.66 27.56
C ILE A 33 14.03 -3.31 26.81
N LYS A 34 13.04 -2.49 26.40
CA LYS A 34 11.93 -2.98 25.56
C LYS A 34 12.52 -3.59 24.30
N ASP A 35 12.12 -4.82 23.95
CA ASP A 35 12.67 -5.57 22.82
C ASP A 35 11.63 -5.91 21.73
N THR A 36 10.38 -5.49 21.95
CA THR A 36 9.25 -5.69 21.06
C THR A 36 8.70 -4.34 20.59
N LEU A 37 8.65 -4.15 19.28
CA LEU A 37 8.04 -2.99 18.61
C LEU A 37 6.61 -3.34 18.20
N VAL A 38 5.62 -2.60 18.69
CA VAL A 38 4.22 -2.76 18.34
C VAL A 38 3.84 -1.71 17.29
N VAL A 39 3.48 -2.17 16.10
CA VAL A 39 3.19 -1.34 14.93
C VAL A 39 1.72 -1.45 14.55
N ALA A 40 1.02 -0.34 14.41
CA ALA A 40 -0.34 -0.31 13.91
C ALA A 40 -0.41 -0.08 12.40
N ASN A 41 -1.11 -0.97 11.70
CA ASN A 41 -1.57 -0.79 10.32
C ASN A 41 -3.05 -0.40 10.28
N GLY A 42 -3.49 0.34 9.26
CA GLY A 42 -4.89 0.71 9.06
C GLY A 42 -5.81 -0.45 8.62
N ALA A 43 -5.25 -1.61 8.25
CA ALA A 43 -5.96 -2.83 7.94
C ALA A 43 -5.07 -4.06 8.20
N ASP A 44 -5.67 -5.26 8.29
CA ASP A 44 -4.92 -6.52 8.30
C ASP A 44 -4.27 -6.78 6.94
N ALA A 45 -3.20 -7.56 6.92
CA ALA A 45 -2.62 -8.05 5.67
C ALA A 45 -3.62 -8.98 4.96
N LYS A 46 -3.70 -8.87 3.63
CA LYS A 46 -4.48 -9.81 2.82
C LYS A 46 -3.71 -11.12 2.62
N SER A 47 -2.41 -11.03 2.44
CA SER A 47 -1.51 -12.18 2.28
C SER A 47 -0.07 -11.78 2.62
N LEU A 48 0.71 -12.74 3.12
CA LEU A 48 2.18 -12.61 3.25
C LEU A 48 2.93 -13.30 2.11
N ASP A 49 2.21 -13.83 1.11
CA ASP A 49 2.77 -14.21 -0.18
C ASP A 49 2.86 -12.96 -1.07
N PRO A 50 4.07 -12.49 -1.42
CA PRO A 50 4.24 -11.26 -2.18
C PRO A 50 3.67 -11.31 -3.60
N HIS A 51 3.34 -12.50 -4.12
CA HIS A 51 2.71 -12.64 -5.43
C HIS A 51 1.19 -12.83 -5.40
N ALA A 52 0.58 -12.89 -4.22
CA ALA A 52 -0.86 -13.05 -4.06
C ALA A 52 -1.60 -11.72 -3.90
N THR A 53 -0.89 -10.62 -3.64
CA THR A 53 -1.49 -9.30 -3.41
C THR A 53 -0.49 -8.18 -3.66
N ASN A 54 -1.02 -6.96 -3.89
CA ASN A 54 -0.24 -5.73 -4.09
C ASN A 54 -0.85 -4.59 -3.26
N ASP A 55 -1.23 -4.85 -2.00
CA ASP A 55 -1.79 -3.85 -1.11
C ASP A 55 -0.77 -3.38 -0.06
N ALA A 56 -0.91 -2.13 0.41
CA ALA A 56 0.03 -1.51 1.32
C ALA A 56 0.11 -2.20 2.71
N PRO A 57 -1.00 -2.60 3.37
CA PRO A 57 -0.93 -3.30 4.64
C PRO A 57 -0.13 -4.61 4.57
N SER A 58 -0.33 -5.43 3.53
CA SER A 58 0.46 -6.65 3.29
C SER A 58 1.93 -6.32 3.04
N SER A 59 2.20 -5.33 2.18
CA SER A 59 3.56 -4.95 1.78
C SER A 59 4.38 -4.41 2.96
N ARG A 60 3.77 -3.67 3.90
CA ARG A 60 4.46 -3.18 5.12
C ARG A 60 5.02 -4.32 5.98
N VAL A 61 4.37 -5.47 5.98
CA VAL A 61 4.84 -6.68 6.67
C VAL A 61 5.86 -7.42 5.81
N THR A 62 5.55 -7.67 4.53
CA THR A 62 6.39 -8.50 3.66
C THR A 62 7.78 -7.91 3.41
N VAL A 63 7.93 -6.57 3.38
CA VAL A 63 9.26 -5.93 3.26
C VAL A 63 10.16 -6.17 4.48
N GLN A 64 9.64 -6.66 5.61
CA GLN A 64 10.45 -7.09 6.74
C GLN A 64 10.93 -8.54 6.60
N ILE A 65 10.20 -9.34 5.81
CA ILE A 65 10.40 -10.80 5.66
C ILE A 65 11.30 -11.10 4.46
N TYR A 66 11.19 -10.31 3.40
CA TYR A 66 11.86 -10.58 2.13
C TYR A 66 12.82 -9.46 1.72
N ASP A 67 13.86 -9.84 0.99
CA ASP A 67 14.70 -8.94 0.22
C ASP A 67 14.47 -9.12 -1.29
N ARG A 68 14.99 -8.18 -2.06
CA ARG A 68 14.93 -8.12 -3.52
C ARG A 68 16.34 -8.12 -4.10
N LEU A 69 16.48 -8.23 -5.42
CA LEU A 69 17.80 -8.15 -6.07
C LEU A 69 18.45 -6.80 -5.83
N VAL A 70 17.66 -5.74 -5.94
CA VAL A 70 18.07 -4.35 -5.74
C VAL A 70 17.08 -3.64 -4.82
N GLU A 71 17.51 -2.54 -4.21
CA GLU A 71 16.71 -1.71 -3.29
C GLU A 71 16.77 -0.23 -3.70
N GLN A 72 15.94 0.59 -3.08
CA GLN A 72 16.05 2.05 -3.14
C GLN A 72 16.62 2.60 -1.83
N ASP A 73 17.64 3.46 -1.95
CA ASP A 73 18.12 4.23 -0.80
C ASP A 73 17.13 5.32 -0.36
N ASP A 74 17.51 6.15 0.63
CA ASP A 74 16.65 7.24 1.11
C ASP A 74 16.42 8.34 0.07
N ASN A 75 17.25 8.41 -0.98
CA ASN A 75 17.13 9.33 -2.12
C ASN A 75 16.47 8.68 -3.34
N MET A 76 15.94 7.47 -3.20
CA MET A 76 15.32 6.68 -4.28
C MET A 76 16.28 6.22 -5.37
N ASN A 77 17.59 6.26 -5.13
CA ASN A 77 18.58 5.66 -6.05
C ASN A 77 18.56 4.13 -5.91
N ILE A 78 18.77 3.45 -7.05
CA ILE A 78 18.89 1.99 -7.07
C ILE A 78 20.25 1.59 -6.47
N VAL A 79 20.19 0.73 -5.45
CA VAL A 79 21.38 0.24 -4.75
C VAL A 79 21.38 -1.30 -4.66
N PRO A 80 22.56 -1.94 -4.52
CA PRO A 80 22.68 -3.37 -4.32
C PRO A 80 21.93 -3.88 -3.09
N SER A 81 21.23 -5.03 -3.23
CA SER A 81 20.63 -5.77 -2.11
C SER A 81 21.07 -7.24 -2.12
N LEU A 82 20.28 -8.20 -2.60
CA LEU A 82 20.71 -9.59 -2.76
C LEU A 82 21.74 -9.74 -3.89
N ALA A 83 21.63 -8.92 -4.94
CA ALA A 83 22.71 -8.75 -5.91
C ALA A 83 23.79 -7.82 -5.31
N GLU A 84 25.05 -8.15 -5.50
CA GLU A 84 26.18 -7.28 -5.17
C GLU A 84 26.46 -6.28 -6.31
N SER A 85 26.15 -6.69 -7.56
CA SER A 85 26.31 -5.88 -8.76
C SER A 85 25.42 -6.40 -9.89
N TRP A 86 25.32 -5.60 -10.96
CA TRP A 86 24.65 -5.98 -12.20
C TRP A 86 25.29 -5.33 -13.40
N GLU A 87 25.09 -5.94 -14.57
CA GLU A 87 25.56 -5.46 -15.87
C GLU A 87 24.38 -5.42 -16.86
N GLN A 88 24.38 -4.43 -17.73
CA GLN A 88 23.40 -4.30 -18.83
C GLN A 88 24.16 -4.22 -20.16
N PRO A 89 24.58 -5.36 -20.73
CA PRO A 89 25.39 -5.39 -21.95
C PRO A 89 24.64 -4.87 -23.18
N ASP A 90 23.33 -4.91 -23.14
CA ASP A 90 22.40 -4.38 -24.15
C ASP A 90 21.12 -3.89 -23.49
N GLY A 91 20.19 -3.32 -24.27
CA GLY A 91 18.94 -2.75 -23.74
C GLY A 91 17.91 -3.79 -23.28
N MET A 92 18.18 -5.10 -23.48
CA MET A 92 17.22 -6.18 -23.18
C MET A 92 17.75 -7.19 -22.18
N THR A 93 19.04 -7.15 -21.83
CA THR A 93 19.67 -8.12 -20.93
C THR A 93 20.20 -7.43 -19.68
N THR A 94 19.84 -7.93 -18.51
CA THR A 94 20.45 -7.54 -17.23
C THR A 94 21.02 -8.78 -16.56
N ILE A 95 22.30 -8.77 -16.22
CA ILE A 95 23.01 -9.85 -15.54
C ILE A 95 23.24 -9.44 -14.11
N PHE A 96 22.70 -10.20 -13.16
CA PHE A 96 22.89 -9.96 -11.72
C PHE A 96 23.86 -10.94 -11.12
N HIS A 97 24.82 -10.43 -10.35
CA HIS A 97 25.75 -11.20 -9.54
C HIS A 97 25.27 -11.21 -8.09
N LEU A 98 24.98 -12.37 -7.54
CA LEU A 98 24.42 -12.52 -6.21
C LEU A 98 25.50 -12.54 -5.15
N LYS A 99 25.23 -11.95 -4.00
CA LYS A 99 26.06 -12.12 -2.80
C LYS A 99 26.04 -13.58 -2.35
N LYS A 100 27.19 -14.12 -1.98
CA LYS A 100 27.35 -15.51 -1.50
C LYS A 100 27.03 -15.61 -0.01
N GLY A 101 26.57 -16.79 0.41
CA GLY A 101 26.35 -17.10 1.83
C GLY A 101 25.10 -16.47 2.45
N ILE A 102 24.23 -15.82 1.67
CA ILE A 102 22.92 -15.34 2.16
C ILE A 102 22.03 -16.56 2.41
N LYS A 103 21.39 -16.58 3.60
CA LYS A 103 20.48 -17.66 3.99
C LYS A 103 19.04 -17.20 4.04
N PHE A 104 18.15 -18.05 3.60
CA PHE A 104 16.73 -17.96 3.92
C PHE A 104 16.49 -18.26 5.42
N HIS A 105 15.32 -17.85 5.91
CA HIS A 105 14.90 -18.07 7.30
C HIS A 105 14.86 -19.54 7.73
N ASN A 106 14.74 -20.46 6.78
CA ASN A 106 14.79 -21.91 6.99
C ASN A 106 16.22 -22.50 6.98
N GLY A 107 17.24 -21.66 6.80
CA GLY A 107 18.66 -22.02 6.79
C GLY A 107 19.22 -22.45 5.42
N ASP A 108 18.38 -22.61 4.41
CA ASP A 108 18.85 -22.88 3.05
C ASP A 108 19.58 -21.66 2.48
N GLU A 109 20.65 -21.88 1.70
CA GLU A 109 21.40 -20.79 1.06
C GLU A 109 20.66 -20.30 -0.21
N LEU A 110 20.60 -18.98 -0.37
CA LEU A 110 20.09 -18.34 -1.59
C LEU A 110 20.93 -18.68 -2.81
N LYS A 111 20.30 -19.13 -3.89
CA LYS A 111 20.91 -19.41 -5.18
C LYS A 111 20.20 -18.68 -6.33
N ALA A 112 20.85 -18.63 -7.48
CA ALA A 112 20.27 -18.07 -8.71
C ALA A 112 18.99 -18.81 -9.15
N SER A 113 18.84 -20.10 -8.78
CA SER A 113 17.61 -20.88 -9.00
C SER A 113 16.40 -20.29 -8.23
N ASP A 114 16.59 -19.79 -7.00
CA ASP A 114 15.52 -19.16 -6.22
C ASP A 114 15.08 -17.83 -6.85
N VAL A 115 16.04 -17.08 -7.40
CA VAL A 115 15.75 -15.84 -8.14
C VAL A 115 14.93 -16.16 -9.39
N LYS A 116 15.38 -17.14 -10.19
CA LYS A 116 14.64 -17.59 -11.37
C LYS A 116 13.21 -18.03 -10.98
N PHE A 117 13.09 -18.88 -9.98
CA PHE A 117 11.80 -19.36 -9.50
C PHE A 117 10.89 -18.22 -9.10
N SER A 118 11.40 -17.26 -8.31
CA SER A 118 10.62 -16.13 -7.81
C SER A 118 10.13 -15.23 -8.94
N LEU A 119 10.99 -14.85 -9.87
CA LEU A 119 10.62 -14.00 -11.00
C LEU A 119 9.70 -14.71 -12.01
N ASP A 120 9.92 -16.01 -12.30
CA ASP A 120 9.02 -16.80 -13.13
C ASP A 120 7.63 -16.92 -12.49
N ARG A 121 7.56 -17.11 -11.16
CA ARG A 121 6.30 -17.14 -10.41
C ARG A 121 5.60 -15.78 -10.42
N MET A 122 6.35 -14.68 -10.32
CA MET A 122 5.83 -13.32 -10.44
C MET A 122 5.19 -13.08 -11.81
N LYS A 123 5.86 -13.51 -12.90
CA LYS A 123 5.32 -13.45 -14.28
C LYS A 123 3.99 -14.20 -14.43
N ALA A 124 3.86 -15.33 -13.75
CA ALA A 124 2.66 -16.17 -13.83
C ALA A 124 1.50 -15.65 -12.95
N SER A 125 1.72 -14.70 -12.07
CA SER A 125 0.69 -14.19 -11.16
C SER A 125 -0.22 -13.14 -11.83
N PRO A 126 -1.55 -13.34 -11.85
CA PRO A 126 -2.48 -12.34 -12.38
C PRO A 126 -2.51 -11.05 -11.54
N GLN A 127 -2.02 -11.09 -10.30
CA GLN A 127 -2.03 -9.94 -9.39
C GLN A 127 -0.85 -8.99 -9.59
N VAL A 128 0.33 -9.53 -9.99
CA VAL A 128 1.59 -8.77 -9.97
C VAL A 128 2.42 -8.90 -11.25
N SER A 129 2.00 -9.71 -12.23
CA SER A 129 2.75 -9.89 -13.50
C SER A 129 2.99 -8.59 -14.26
N HIS A 130 2.05 -7.65 -14.19
CA HIS A 130 2.17 -6.35 -14.83
C HIS A 130 3.36 -5.51 -14.31
N ILE A 131 3.82 -5.78 -13.09
CA ILE A 131 4.95 -5.06 -12.47
C ILE A 131 6.28 -5.45 -13.12
N ILE A 132 6.45 -6.71 -13.47
CA ILE A 132 7.71 -7.19 -14.07
C ILE A 132 7.86 -6.79 -15.56
N GLY A 133 6.81 -6.21 -16.12
CA GLY A 133 6.85 -5.59 -17.44
C GLY A 133 7.10 -6.58 -18.57
N THR A 134 8.11 -6.28 -19.40
CA THR A 134 8.47 -7.04 -20.61
C THR A 134 9.46 -8.17 -20.33
N VAL A 135 9.69 -8.55 -19.07
CA VAL A 135 10.57 -9.69 -18.75
C VAL A 135 10.05 -10.96 -19.41
N ASP A 136 10.84 -11.52 -20.31
CA ASP A 136 10.51 -12.73 -21.07
C ASP A 136 11.11 -13.98 -20.44
N LYS A 137 12.41 -13.97 -20.17
CA LYS A 137 13.16 -15.14 -19.73
C LYS A 137 14.09 -14.84 -18.58
N ILE A 138 14.17 -15.74 -17.62
CA ILE A 138 15.16 -15.73 -16.55
C ILE A 138 16.04 -16.96 -16.68
N GLU A 139 17.36 -16.77 -16.84
CA GLU A 139 18.35 -17.83 -17.01
C GLU A 139 19.30 -17.89 -15.82
N VAL A 140 19.48 -19.09 -15.30
CA VAL A 140 20.54 -19.38 -14.34
C VAL A 140 21.84 -19.63 -15.12
N VAL A 141 22.84 -18.77 -14.93
CA VAL A 141 24.17 -18.93 -15.56
C VAL A 141 25.03 -19.85 -14.69
N ASP A 142 25.04 -19.61 -13.39
CA ASP A 142 25.66 -20.43 -12.36
C ASP A 142 24.92 -20.21 -11.02
N ASP A 143 25.42 -20.78 -9.91
CA ASP A 143 24.78 -20.71 -8.59
C ASP A 143 24.52 -19.28 -8.10
N TYR A 144 25.30 -18.30 -8.58
CA TYR A 144 25.28 -16.91 -8.09
C TYR A 144 25.15 -15.86 -9.22
N THR A 145 24.90 -16.33 -10.45
CA THR A 145 24.71 -15.44 -11.60
C THR A 145 23.39 -15.75 -12.27
N VAL A 146 22.52 -14.75 -12.38
CA VAL A 146 21.22 -14.84 -13.05
C VAL A 146 21.11 -13.77 -14.12
N LYS A 147 20.59 -14.16 -15.27
CA LYS A 147 20.31 -13.26 -16.39
C LYS A 147 18.81 -13.07 -16.53
N VAL A 148 18.38 -11.81 -16.52
CA VAL A 148 17.01 -11.38 -16.80
C VAL A 148 16.98 -10.80 -18.21
N ILE A 149 16.15 -11.38 -19.07
CA ILE A 149 16.03 -11.02 -20.48
C ILE A 149 14.61 -10.52 -20.70
N THR A 150 14.48 -9.36 -21.34
CA THR A 150 13.19 -8.78 -21.73
C THR A 150 12.92 -9.02 -23.21
N SER A 151 11.64 -9.14 -23.60
CA SER A 151 11.23 -9.29 -25.00
C SER A 151 11.45 -8.01 -25.82
N GLU A 152 11.48 -6.87 -25.13
CA GLU A 152 11.71 -5.53 -25.65
C GLU A 152 12.53 -4.74 -24.63
N PRO A 153 13.20 -3.66 -25.00
CA PRO A 153 13.89 -2.80 -24.04
C PRO A 153 12.94 -2.35 -22.92
N PHE A 154 13.44 -2.30 -21.69
CA PHE A 154 12.64 -1.87 -20.53
C PHE A 154 13.45 -0.96 -19.61
N GLY A 155 13.37 0.35 -19.86
CA GLY A 155 14.17 1.35 -19.15
C GLY A 155 13.86 1.45 -17.65
N ALA A 156 12.71 0.98 -17.18
CA ALA A 156 12.30 1.00 -15.79
C ALA A 156 12.55 -0.33 -15.03
N LEU A 157 13.20 -1.34 -15.65
CA LEU A 157 13.34 -2.68 -15.06
C LEU A 157 13.92 -2.67 -13.64
N LEU A 158 15.04 -1.97 -13.42
CA LEU A 158 15.67 -1.91 -12.10
C LEU A 158 14.75 -1.28 -11.05
N ASN A 159 14.02 -0.22 -11.42
CA ASN A 159 13.02 0.40 -10.54
C ASN A 159 11.90 -0.58 -10.20
N HIS A 160 11.42 -1.36 -11.17
CA HIS A 160 10.38 -2.37 -10.95
C HIS A 160 10.87 -3.54 -10.06
N LEU A 161 12.15 -3.91 -10.17
CA LEU A 161 12.75 -4.92 -9.30
C LEU A 161 12.96 -4.46 -7.84
N THR A 162 12.76 -3.17 -7.51
CA THR A 162 12.68 -2.70 -6.12
C THR A 162 11.28 -2.81 -5.52
N HIS A 163 10.27 -3.14 -6.34
CA HIS A 163 8.90 -3.28 -5.85
C HIS A 163 8.80 -4.40 -4.80
N PRO A 164 8.01 -4.26 -3.72
CA PRO A 164 7.87 -5.30 -2.68
C PRO A 164 7.51 -6.69 -3.22
N THR A 165 6.77 -6.74 -4.31
CA THR A 165 6.38 -8.01 -4.93
C THR A 165 7.51 -8.68 -5.73
N ALA A 166 8.59 -7.95 -6.08
CA ALA A 166 9.78 -8.55 -6.67
C ALA A 166 10.69 -9.26 -5.62
N ALA A 167 10.08 -9.66 -4.51
CA ALA A 167 10.68 -10.39 -3.42
C ALA A 167 11.25 -11.74 -3.88
N ILE A 168 12.45 -12.09 -3.39
CA ILE A 168 13.05 -13.38 -3.65
C ILE A 168 12.66 -14.37 -2.54
N MET A 169 12.08 -15.49 -2.94
CA MET A 169 11.52 -16.51 -2.07
C MET A 169 12.30 -17.83 -2.20
N SER A 170 12.33 -18.62 -1.12
CA SER A 170 12.84 -19.98 -1.19
C SER A 170 11.93 -20.87 -2.04
N GLU A 171 12.42 -21.32 -3.19
CA GLU A 171 11.70 -22.26 -4.07
C GLU A 171 11.21 -23.50 -3.30
N LYS A 172 12.08 -24.05 -2.46
CA LYS A 172 11.79 -25.23 -1.63
C LYS A 172 10.65 -24.96 -0.64
N ALA A 173 10.66 -23.79 0.03
CA ALA A 173 9.62 -23.45 0.98
C ALA A 173 8.28 -23.20 0.31
N VAL A 174 8.26 -22.49 -0.83
CA VAL A 174 7.03 -22.27 -1.60
C VAL A 174 6.42 -23.58 -2.08
N LYS A 175 7.23 -24.49 -2.65
CA LYS A 175 6.77 -25.80 -3.12
C LYS A 175 6.26 -26.68 -1.98
N ALA A 176 6.87 -26.61 -0.79
CA ALA A 176 6.45 -27.38 0.37
C ALA A 176 5.14 -26.87 0.97
N ALA A 177 4.93 -25.56 1.00
CA ALA A 177 3.74 -24.92 1.59
C ALA A 177 2.55 -24.87 0.62
N GLY A 178 2.79 -24.85 -0.70
CA GLY A 178 1.73 -24.72 -1.70
C GLY A 178 0.85 -23.48 -1.44
N ASP A 179 -0.47 -23.65 -1.47
CA ASP A 179 -1.45 -22.56 -1.29
C ASP A 179 -1.38 -21.92 0.10
N SER A 180 -0.78 -22.60 1.09
CA SER A 180 -0.61 -22.05 2.45
C SER A 180 0.64 -21.19 2.62
N TYR A 181 1.41 -20.91 1.56
CA TYR A 181 2.67 -20.17 1.66
C TYR A 181 2.49 -18.78 2.29
N GLY A 182 1.39 -18.08 1.97
CA GLY A 182 1.09 -16.77 2.55
C GLY A 182 0.81 -16.79 4.06
N GLN A 183 0.66 -17.97 4.67
CA GLN A 183 0.52 -18.17 6.12
C GLN A 183 1.83 -18.64 6.78
N ASN A 184 2.84 -19.01 5.98
CA ASN A 184 4.13 -19.52 6.43
C ASN A 184 5.27 -19.00 5.54
N PRO A 185 5.44 -17.67 5.45
CA PRO A 185 6.40 -17.06 4.54
C PRO A 185 7.84 -17.33 4.95
N VAL A 186 8.70 -17.59 3.98
CA VAL A 186 10.13 -17.81 4.16
C VAL A 186 10.92 -16.91 3.21
N GLY A 187 11.54 -15.87 3.75
CA GLY A 187 12.38 -14.92 3.01
C GLY A 187 13.81 -14.90 3.52
N THR A 188 14.55 -13.87 3.12
CA THR A 188 15.92 -13.58 3.55
C THR A 188 16.01 -12.38 4.48
N GLY A 189 14.90 -11.70 4.73
CA GLY A 189 14.82 -10.38 5.37
C GLY A 189 15.26 -10.32 6.82
N PRO A 190 15.29 -9.10 7.40
CA PRO A 190 15.76 -8.85 8.75
C PRO A 190 14.87 -9.47 9.84
N TYR A 191 13.63 -9.83 9.51
CA TYR A 191 12.71 -10.47 10.44
C TYR A 191 12.12 -11.74 9.84
N LYS A 192 11.95 -12.77 10.68
CA LYS A 192 11.33 -14.05 10.37
C LYS A 192 9.88 -14.06 10.86
N PHE A 193 9.02 -14.72 10.12
CA PHE A 193 7.64 -14.95 10.51
C PHE A 193 7.53 -15.91 11.70
N VAL A 194 6.69 -15.55 12.68
CA VAL A 194 6.40 -16.40 13.85
C VAL A 194 4.94 -16.86 13.82
N SER A 195 3.99 -15.92 13.69
CA SER A 195 2.57 -16.25 13.70
C SER A 195 1.71 -15.15 13.09
N TRP A 196 0.54 -15.53 12.59
CA TRP A 196 -0.52 -14.62 12.17
C TRP A 196 -1.85 -15.07 12.77
N GLN A 197 -2.43 -14.21 13.57
CA GLN A 197 -3.80 -14.32 14.08
C GLN A 197 -4.63 -13.29 13.33
N SER A 198 -5.38 -13.74 12.32
CA SER A 198 -6.14 -12.85 11.42
C SER A 198 -7.08 -11.94 12.23
N GLY A 199 -7.07 -10.66 11.89
CA GLY A 199 -7.82 -9.61 12.58
C GLY A 199 -7.24 -9.16 13.92
N ASP A 200 -6.17 -9.80 14.43
CA ASP A 200 -5.54 -9.44 15.71
C ASP A 200 -4.09 -8.99 15.54
N LYS A 201 -3.21 -9.87 15.06
CA LYS A 201 -1.79 -9.52 14.93
C LYS A 201 -0.99 -10.47 14.06
N ILE A 202 0.11 -9.94 13.51
CA ILE A 202 1.21 -10.67 12.88
C ILE A 202 2.45 -10.45 13.72
N THR A 203 3.11 -11.53 14.13
CA THR A 203 4.33 -11.51 14.96
C THR A 203 5.52 -11.95 14.12
N LEU A 204 6.57 -11.13 14.16
CA LEU A 204 7.87 -11.40 13.54
C LEU A 204 8.96 -11.39 14.62
N GLU A 205 10.02 -12.19 14.42
CA GLU A 205 11.22 -12.18 15.24
C GLU A 205 12.47 -11.79 14.44
N ALA A 206 13.46 -11.20 15.07
CA ALA A 206 14.72 -10.84 14.42
C ALA A 206 15.39 -12.06 13.79
N ASN A 207 15.88 -11.89 12.56
CA ASN A 207 16.69 -12.89 11.87
C ASN A 207 18.16 -12.80 12.37
N PRO A 208 18.69 -13.76 13.14
CA PRO A 208 20.06 -13.72 13.63
C PRO A 208 21.12 -13.87 12.53
N ASP A 209 20.73 -14.47 11.39
CA ASP A 209 21.60 -14.71 10.24
C ASP A 209 21.42 -13.67 9.13
N TYR A 210 20.81 -12.50 9.44
CA TYR A 210 20.60 -11.47 8.42
C TYR A 210 21.91 -10.92 7.89
N PHE A 211 22.08 -10.92 6.58
CA PHE A 211 23.36 -10.63 5.92
C PHE A 211 23.89 -9.19 6.11
N LEU A 212 23.04 -8.24 6.53
CA LEU A 212 23.46 -6.89 6.92
C LEU A 212 23.68 -6.74 8.43
N GLY A 213 23.57 -7.82 9.20
CA GLY A 213 23.69 -7.85 10.65
C GLY A 213 22.34 -7.92 11.37
N VAL A 214 22.38 -8.27 12.65
CA VAL A 214 21.17 -8.47 13.45
C VAL A 214 20.50 -7.13 13.76
N THR A 215 19.17 -7.06 13.60
CA THR A 215 18.39 -5.87 13.97
C THR A 215 18.35 -5.69 15.50
N PRO A 216 18.39 -4.44 16.01
CA PRO A 216 18.36 -4.17 17.46
C PRO A 216 17.05 -4.57 18.15
N ILE A 217 15.92 -4.52 17.44
CA ILE A 217 14.59 -4.91 17.94
C ILE A 217 14.41 -6.41 17.71
N LYS A 218 14.13 -7.16 18.79
CA LYS A 218 14.01 -8.62 18.71
C LYS A 218 12.69 -9.09 18.12
N ASN A 219 11.59 -8.39 18.43
CA ASN A 219 10.26 -8.77 17.96
C ASN A 219 9.55 -7.57 17.38
N VAL A 220 8.77 -7.81 16.32
CA VAL A 220 7.85 -6.84 15.74
C VAL A 220 6.46 -7.45 15.72
N VAL A 221 5.48 -6.71 16.21
CA VAL A 221 4.07 -7.09 16.20
C VAL A 221 3.31 -6.07 15.38
N PHE A 222 2.81 -6.47 14.23
CA PHE A 222 1.87 -5.68 13.43
C PHE A 222 0.45 -5.95 13.89
N ARG A 223 -0.29 -4.89 14.22
CA ARG A 223 -1.71 -4.95 14.61
C ARG A 223 -2.57 -4.21 13.59
N PRO A 224 -3.63 -4.82 13.08
CA PRO A 224 -4.64 -4.10 12.31
C PRO A 224 -5.47 -3.25 13.27
N VAL A 225 -5.35 -1.93 13.16
CA VAL A 225 -6.14 -0.95 13.91
C VAL A 225 -6.85 -0.07 12.90
N THR A 226 -8.04 -0.50 12.49
CA THR A 226 -8.78 0.11 11.38
C THR A 226 -9.24 1.54 11.68
N GLU A 227 -9.72 1.77 12.91
CA GLU A 227 -10.15 3.10 13.35
C GLU A 227 -8.96 4.02 13.64
N ALA A 228 -8.88 5.14 12.93
CA ALA A 228 -7.76 6.08 13.04
C ALA A 228 -7.60 6.64 14.46
N SER A 229 -8.71 6.99 15.14
CA SER A 229 -8.69 7.46 16.52
C SER A 229 -8.10 6.45 17.50
N ASN A 230 -8.32 5.15 17.27
CA ASN A 230 -7.72 4.10 18.10
C ASN A 230 -6.21 4.00 17.89
N ARG A 231 -5.71 4.31 16.67
CA ARG A 231 -4.25 4.40 16.44
C ARG A 231 -3.65 5.55 17.22
N THR A 232 -4.31 6.70 17.23
CA THR A 232 -3.90 7.88 18.01
C THR A 232 -3.90 7.59 19.50
N ILE A 233 -5.00 7.04 20.04
CA ILE A 233 -5.11 6.64 21.45
C ILE A 233 -4.01 5.63 21.82
N GLY A 234 -3.78 4.64 20.98
CA GLY A 234 -2.76 3.61 21.21
C GLY A 234 -1.34 4.18 21.30
N ILE A 235 -1.02 5.21 20.49
CA ILE A 235 0.25 5.95 20.59
C ILE A 235 0.31 6.76 21.89
N GLU A 236 -0.73 7.52 22.22
CA GLU A 236 -0.77 8.36 23.44
C GLU A 236 -0.69 7.54 24.73
N THR A 237 -1.29 6.37 24.76
CA THR A 237 -1.25 5.47 25.92
C THR A 237 0.00 4.61 26.00
N GLY A 238 0.82 4.57 24.93
CA GLY A 238 2.00 3.70 24.83
C GLY A 238 1.68 2.22 24.56
N GLU A 239 0.43 1.90 24.19
CA GLU A 239 0.04 0.56 23.71
C GLU A 239 0.68 0.26 22.35
N LEU A 240 0.80 1.28 21.52
CA LEU A 240 1.46 1.26 20.22
C LEU A 240 2.78 2.02 20.29
N ASP A 241 3.79 1.51 19.62
CA ASP A 241 5.09 2.16 19.47
C ASP A 241 5.19 2.99 18.21
N LEU A 242 4.60 2.49 17.12
CA LEU A 242 4.56 3.13 15.83
C LEU A 242 3.15 2.94 15.24
N ALA A 243 2.56 4.00 14.73
CA ALA A 243 1.29 3.95 14.02
C ALA A 243 1.40 4.69 12.70
N TYR A 244 1.02 4.03 11.61
CA TYR A 244 0.89 4.62 10.29
C TYR A 244 -0.48 5.27 10.11
N ASP A 245 -0.57 6.17 9.13
CA ASP A 245 -1.83 6.70 8.61
C ASP A 245 -2.69 7.36 9.70
N ILE A 246 -2.11 8.30 10.45
CA ILE A 246 -2.84 9.18 11.36
C ILE A 246 -3.70 10.12 10.53
N GLU A 247 -4.98 10.25 10.84
CA GLU A 247 -5.96 10.92 10.00
C GLU A 247 -6.60 12.13 10.68
N GLY A 248 -7.12 13.05 9.87
CA GLY A 248 -7.97 14.16 10.30
C GLY A 248 -7.37 15.07 11.37
N LEU A 249 -8.16 15.39 12.40
CA LEU A 249 -7.76 16.28 13.51
C LEU A 249 -6.66 15.69 14.40
N ASP A 250 -6.51 14.38 14.41
CA ASP A 250 -5.47 13.71 15.21
C ASP A 250 -4.06 14.08 14.75
N ARG A 251 -3.87 14.42 13.45
CA ARG A 251 -2.60 14.95 12.94
C ARG A 251 -2.19 16.24 13.64
N GLU A 252 -3.13 17.20 13.74
CA GLU A 252 -2.87 18.49 14.41
C GLU A 252 -2.54 18.30 15.88
N LYS A 253 -3.28 17.42 16.56
CA LYS A 253 -3.04 17.06 17.94
C LYS A 253 -1.65 16.48 18.15
N LEU A 254 -1.26 15.46 17.37
CA LEU A 254 0.03 14.79 17.52
C LEU A 254 1.23 15.66 17.09
N ARG A 255 1.04 16.60 16.15
CA ARG A 255 2.10 17.59 15.81
C ARG A 255 2.49 18.48 16.98
N THR A 256 1.58 18.73 17.91
CA THR A 256 1.78 19.61 19.07
C THR A 256 2.05 18.84 20.36
N ASP A 257 2.01 17.51 20.34
CA ASP A 257 2.29 16.66 21.49
C ASP A 257 3.79 16.40 21.64
N ASP A 258 4.40 17.10 22.60
CA ASP A 258 5.82 16.92 22.90
C ASP A 258 6.21 15.50 23.40
N SER A 259 5.28 14.64 23.75
CA SER A 259 5.56 13.24 24.17
C SER A 259 5.72 12.29 22.99
N ILE A 260 5.30 12.68 21.78
CA ILE A 260 5.26 11.87 20.58
C ILE A 260 6.22 12.46 19.53
N VAL A 261 6.72 11.60 18.62
CA VAL A 261 7.37 12.02 17.37
C VAL A 261 6.37 11.84 16.25
N PHE A 262 5.87 12.95 15.69
CA PHE A 262 5.01 12.90 14.50
C PHE A 262 5.84 13.24 13.26
N LEU A 263 5.91 12.28 12.33
CA LEU A 263 6.61 12.42 11.05
C LEU A 263 5.58 12.59 9.93
N GLU A 264 5.82 13.52 9.04
CA GLU A 264 5.00 13.74 7.85
C GLU A 264 5.89 14.17 6.68
N GLU A 265 5.78 13.47 5.56
CA GLU A 265 6.60 13.69 4.36
C GLU A 265 5.76 13.55 3.09
N PRO A 266 6.04 14.34 2.04
CA PRO A 266 5.43 14.12 0.73
C PRO A 266 5.68 12.71 0.23
N SER A 267 4.62 12.04 -0.26
CA SER A 267 4.70 10.68 -0.80
C SER A 267 4.57 10.64 -2.32
N PHE A 268 4.74 9.46 -2.91
CA PHE A 268 4.35 9.17 -4.29
C PHE A 268 2.88 8.71 -4.38
N GLY A 269 2.13 8.92 -3.32
CA GLY A 269 0.76 8.48 -3.19
C GLY A 269 -0.26 9.50 -3.67
N ILE A 270 -1.34 8.97 -4.23
CA ILE A 270 -2.57 9.68 -4.55
C ILE A 270 -3.75 8.98 -3.89
N ASP A 271 -4.81 9.73 -3.60
CA ASP A 271 -6.15 9.17 -3.42
C ASP A 271 -7.03 9.61 -4.59
N TYR A 272 -7.96 8.75 -4.98
CA TYR A 272 -8.83 9.03 -6.12
C TYR A 272 -10.24 8.43 -5.97
N ILE A 273 -11.17 9.06 -6.68
CA ILE A 273 -12.49 8.52 -6.99
C ILE A 273 -12.38 7.89 -8.38
N GLY A 274 -12.63 6.58 -8.50
CA GLY A 274 -12.62 5.87 -9.76
C GLY A 274 -14.04 5.60 -10.27
N PHE A 275 -14.21 5.58 -11.57
CA PHE A 275 -15.46 5.30 -12.26
C PHE A 275 -15.38 3.95 -12.95
N ASN A 276 -16.36 3.07 -12.80
CA ASN A 276 -16.44 1.87 -13.62
C ASN A 276 -16.93 2.24 -15.03
N THR A 277 -16.00 2.42 -15.95
CA THR A 277 -16.31 2.88 -17.31
C THR A 277 -17.05 1.86 -18.18
N LYS A 278 -17.23 0.62 -17.72
CA LYS A 278 -18.06 -0.39 -18.38
C LYS A 278 -19.54 -0.30 -17.97
N LYS A 279 -19.86 0.47 -16.90
CA LYS A 279 -21.24 0.60 -16.39
C LYS A 279 -21.88 1.93 -16.77
N ALA A 280 -23.14 1.88 -17.23
CA ALA A 280 -23.93 3.09 -17.40
C ALA A 280 -24.30 3.66 -16.01
N PRO A 281 -24.32 5.00 -15.81
CA PRO A 281 -24.06 6.01 -16.85
C PRO A 281 -22.58 6.39 -16.99
N PHE A 282 -21.66 5.78 -16.22
CA PHE A 282 -20.23 6.13 -16.14
C PHE A 282 -19.43 5.73 -17.39
N ASN A 283 -19.99 4.93 -18.29
CA ASN A 283 -19.44 4.68 -19.62
C ASN A 283 -19.48 5.91 -20.55
N ASN A 284 -20.28 6.94 -20.20
CA ASN A 284 -20.32 8.20 -20.91
C ASN A 284 -19.31 9.19 -20.31
N VAL A 285 -18.34 9.64 -21.12
CA VAL A 285 -17.30 10.59 -20.68
C VAL A 285 -17.89 11.89 -20.14
N LYS A 286 -18.98 12.41 -20.73
CA LYS A 286 -19.62 13.66 -20.27
C LYS A 286 -20.20 13.53 -18.86
N VAL A 287 -20.67 12.35 -18.47
CA VAL A 287 -21.11 12.08 -17.09
C VAL A 287 -19.91 12.18 -16.13
N ARG A 288 -18.79 11.57 -16.46
CA ARG A 288 -17.57 11.64 -15.63
C ARG A 288 -17.02 13.06 -15.55
N GLN A 289 -17.01 13.78 -16.68
CA GLN A 289 -16.62 15.20 -16.72
C GLN A 289 -17.57 16.09 -15.90
N ALA A 290 -18.87 15.84 -15.93
CA ALA A 290 -19.85 16.56 -15.13
C ALA A 290 -19.57 16.37 -13.63
N ILE A 291 -19.32 15.12 -13.20
CA ILE A 291 -18.97 14.83 -11.82
C ILE A 291 -17.66 15.54 -11.44
N ALA A 292 -16.62 15.42 -12.27
CA ALA A 292 -15.33 16.08 -12.01
C ALA A 292 -15.45 17.63 -11.89
N THR A 293 -16.30 18.23 -12.74
CA THR A 293 -16.56 19.69 -12.73
C THR A 293 -17.42 20.12 -11.51
N THR A 294 -18.14 19.20 -10.88
CA THR A 294 -18.92 19.48 -9.66
C THR A 294 -18.07 19.43 -8.40
N ILE A 295 -16.90 18.81 -8.45
CA ILE A 295 -16.06 18.62 -7.28
C ILE A 295 -15.27 19.90 -6.95
N ASN A 296 -15.52 20.47 -5.77
CA ASN A 296 -14.65 21.47 -5.16
C ASN A 296 -13.55 20.78 -4.36
N ALA A 297 -12.36 20.61 -4.94
CA ALA A 297 -11.25 19.95 -4.28
C ALA A 297 -10.76 20.65 -3.00
N ASP A 298 -10.96 21.98 -2.87
CA ASP A 298 -10.58 22.72 -1.68
C ASP A 298 -11.33 22.24 -0.44
N ASP A 299 -12.57 21.77 -0.60
CA ASP A 299 -13.34 21.22 0.50
C ASP A 299 -12.69 19.94 1.03
N PHE A 300 -12.15 19.07 0.16
CA PHE A 300 -11.42 17.89 0.58
C PHE A 300 -10.11 18.26 1.29
N ILE A 301 -9.32 19.16 0.69
CA ILE A 301 -8.03 19.59 1.26
C ILE A 301 -8.24 20.21 2.65
N THR A 302 -9.23 21.07 2.80
CA THR A 302 -9.46 21.81 4.05
C THR A 302 -10.17 20.94 5.09
N ALA A 303 -11.28 20.30 4.72
CA ALA A 303 -12.13 19.60 5.69
C ALA A 303 -11.59 18.23 6.09
N VAL A 304 -10.97 17.50 5.15
CA VAL A 304 -10.53 16.11 5.39
C VAL A 304 -9.03 16.01 5.59
N TYR A 305 -8.26 16.49 4.63
CA TYR A 305 -6.79 16.37 4.69
C TYR A 305 -6.14 17.39 5.64
N LYS A 306 -6.89 18.38 6.16
CA LYS A 306 -6.38 19.40 7.10
C LYS A 306 -5.10 20.07 6.62
N GLY A 307 -5.03 20.39 5.33
CA GLY A 307 -3.86 21.00 4.71
C GLY A 307 -2.69 20.05 4.42
N SER A 308 -2.84 18.75 4.67
CA SER A 308 -1.79 17.74 4.41
C SER A 308 -1.79 17.18 2.98
N GLY A 309 -2.63 17.70 2.11
CA GLY A 309 -2.72 17.30 0.71
C GLY A 309 -2.59 18.50 -0.22
N GLU A 310 -2.21 18.23 -1.46
CA GLU A 310 -2.17 19.23 -2.52
C GLU A 310 -3.18 18.89 -3.60
N LYS A 311 -3.77 19.92 -4.26
CA LYS A 311 -4.63 19.71 -5.43
C LYS A 311 -3.87 18.96 -6.51
N ALA A 312 -4.51 17.94 -7.05
CA ALA A 312 -3.93 17.13 -8.09
C ALA A 312 -4.44 17.50 -9.49
N ASN A 313 -3.56 17.38 -10.46
CA ASN A 313 -3.86 17.56 -11.88
C ASN A 313 -3.62 16.27 -12.69
N SER A 314 -3.15 15.21 -12.06
CA SER A 314 -2.80 13.95 -12.73
C SER A 314 -2.78 12.77 -11.76
N LEU A 315 -2.72 11.54 -12.31
CA LEU A 315 -2.60 10.28 -11.57
C LEU A 315 -1.21 10.04 -10.97
N ILE A 316 -0.22 10.87 -11.26
CA ILE A 316 1.10 10.86 -10.63
C ILE A 316 1.46 12.25 -10.12
N GLY A 317 2.17 12.30 -8.99
CA GLY A 317 2.53 13.56 -8.33
C GLY A 317 3.87 14.14 -8.79
N PRO A 318 4.18 15.38 -8.38
CA PRO A 318 5.35 16.16 -8.87
C PRO A 318 6.71 15.50 -8.65
N LYS A 319 6.83 14.56 -7.69
CA LYS A 319 8.09 13.86 -7.39
C LYS A 319 8.29 12.58 -8.21
N VAL A 320 7.32 12.19 -9.03
CA VAL A 320 7.38 10.98 -9.87
C VAL A 320 7.96 11.34 -11.22
N PHE A 321 8.95 10.56 -11.69
CA PHE A 321 9.47 10.71 -13.05
C PHE A 321 8.34 10.60 -14.09
N GLY A 322 8.28 11.55 -15.03
CA GLY A 322 7.24 11.61 -16.07
C GLY A 322 6.03 12.47 -15.70
N TYR A 323 5.98 13.07 -14.50
CA TYR A 323 4.94 14.04 -14.14
C TYR A 323 4.94 15.26 -15.08
N THR A 324 3.74 15.82 -15.34
CA THR A 324 3.56 17.03 -16.12
C THR A 324 2.61 18.03 -15.44
N THR A 325 2.87 19.32 -15.64
CA THR A 325 1.96 20.42 -15.28
C THR A 325 1.02 20.81 -16.42
N GLU A 326 1.13 20.16 -17.58
CA GLU A 326 0.29 20.48 -18.76
C GLU A 326 -1.10 19.86 -18.67
N ALA A 327 -1.24 18.70 -18.02
CA ALA A 327 -2.55 18.20 -17.61
C ALA A 327 -3.18 19.19 -16.61
N LYS A 328 -4.41 19.63 -16.84
CA LYS A 328 -5.05 20.67 -16.03
C LYS A 328 -6.00 20.04 -15.02
N ALA A 329 -5.93 20.53 -13.79
CA ALA A 329 -6.91 20.20 -12.77
C ALA A 329 -8.32 20.63 -13.20
N TRP A 330 -9.32 19.89 -12.77
CA TRP A 330 -10.72 20.25 -12.99
C TRP A 330 -11.09 21.47 -12.17
N GLU A 331 -11.80 22.42 -12.82
CA GLU A 331 -12.32 23.61 -12.16
C GLU A 331 -13.76 23.36 -11.70
N TYR A 332 -14.06 23.74 -10.46
CA TYR A 332 -15.41 23.68 -9.90
C TYR A 332 -16.35 24.62 -10.65
N ASN A 333 -17.41 24.08 -11.28
CA ASN A 333 -18.41 24.84 -12.00
C ASN A 333 -19.72 24.03 -12.14
N VAL A 334 -20.66 24.27 -11.24
CA VAL A 334 -21.94 23.55 -11.17
C VAL A 334 -22.79 23.74 -12.43
N GLU A 335 -22.82 24.94 -13.00
CA GLU A 335 -23.63 25.21 -14.20
C GLU A 335 -23.07 24.47 -15.42
N LYS A 336 -21.75 24.42 -15.56
CA LYS A 336 -21.09 23.62 -16.59
C LYS A 336 -21.36 22.12 -16.39
N ALA A 337 -21.35 21.65 -15.15
CA ALA A 337 -21.66 20.26 -14.82
C ALA A 337 -23.09 19.86 -15.20
N LYS A 338 -24.10 20.72 -14.89
CA LYS A 338 -25.50 20.52 -15.30
C LYS A 338 -25.64 20.46 -16.83
N GLN A 339 -24.94 21.34 -17.55
CA GLN A 339 -24.90 21.32 -18.99
C GLN A 339 -24.37 19.99 -19.53
N LEU A 340 -23.24 19.52 -19.01
CA LEU A 340 -22.63 18.25 -19.41
C LEU A 340 -23.54 17.04 -19.12
N LEU A 341 -24.26 17.03 -17.98
CA LEU A 341 -25.23 15.99 -17.67
C LEU A 341 -26.44 16.03 -18.63
N ALA A 342 -26.95 17.20 -18.95
CA ALA A 342 -28.03 17.32 -19.90
C ALA A 342 -27.63 16.83 -21.32
N GLU A 343 -26.43 17.20 -21.77
CA GLU A 343 -25.85 16.69 -23.02
C GLU A 343 -25.61 15.17 -23.02
N ALA A 344 -25.37 14.59 -21.84
CA ALA A 344 -25.24 13.16 -21.64
C ALA A 344 -26.58 12.41 -21.55
N GLY A 345 -27.73 13.14 -21.57
CA GLY A 345 -29.06 12.55 -21.45
C GLY A 345 -29.61 12.43 -20.02
N TYR A 346 -28.98 13.07 -19.03
CA TYR A 346 -29.35 13.01 -17.62
C TYR A 346 -29.64 14.39 -17.01
N PRO A 347 -30.55 15.21 -17.61
CA PRO A 347 -30.79 16.59 -17.17
C PRO A 347 -31.34 16.72 -15.75
N ASN A 348 -31.88 15.65 -15.18
CA ASN A 348 -32.41 15.60 -13.82
C ASN A 348 -31.52 14.77 -12.86
N GLY A 349 -30.30 14.41 -13.31
CA GLY A 349 -29.42 13.53 -12.54
C GLY A 349 -29.88 12.05 -12.56
N PHE A 350 -29.33 11.28 -11.60
CA PHE A 350 -29.59 9.84 -11.45
C PHE A 350 -29.19 9.37 -10.05
N LYS A 351 -29.48 8.09 -9.72
CA LYS A 351 -28.97 7.45 -8.51
C LYS A 351 -27.70 6.69 -8.81
N ALA A 352 -26.74 6.76 -7.88
CA ALA A 352 -25.45 6.08 -7.98
C ALA A 352 -24.96 5.56 -6.63
N LYS A 353 -23.99 4.64 -6.66
CA LYS A 353 -23.33 4.11 -5.48
C LYS A 353 -21.83 4.30 -5.57
N ILE A 354 -21.22 4.70 -4.45
CA ILE A 354 -19.77 4.69 -4.28
C ILE A 354 -19.37 3.67 -3.20
N TRP A 355 -18.41 2.84 -3.53
CA TRP A 355 -17.81 1.91 -2.59
C TRP A 355 -16.58 2.51 -1.93
N ILE A 356 -16.47 2.35 -0.61
CA ILE A 356 -15.29 2.68 0.19
C ILE A 356 -14.95 1.50 1.09
N ASN A 357 -13.71 1.43 1.58
CA ASN A 357 -13.36 0.56 2.70
C ASN A 357 -13.55 1.29 4.05
N GLU A 358 -13.30 0.58 5.14
CA GLU A 358 -13.30 1.12 6.51
C GLU A 358 -12.13 2.12 6.71
N ASN A 359 -12.31 3.34 6.18
CA ASN A 359 -11.36 4.43 6.27
C ASN A 359 -12.10 5.76 6.45
N ILE A 360 -11.75 6.51 7.49
CA ILE A 360 -12.48 7.71 7.90
C ILE A 360 -12.34 8.85 6.87
N GLU A 361 -11.13 9.05 6.33
CA GLU A 361 -10.90 10.11 5.31
C GLU A 361 -11.75 9.84 4.06
N ARG A 362 -11.80 8.58 3.59
CA ARG A 362 -12.63 8.20 2.44
C ARG A 362 -14.11 8.36 2.70
N ARG A 363 -14.57 8.04 3.92
CA ARG A 363 -15.94 8.27 4.32
C ARG A 363 -16.29 9.75 4.32
N ASP A 364 -15.42 10.59 4.89
CA ASP A 364 -15.66 12.03 4.97
C ASP A 364 -15.61 12.68 3.57
N ILE A 365 -14.71 12.26 2.68
CA ILE A 365 -14.70 12.67 1.28
C ILE A 365 -16.00 12.24 0.58
N ALA A 366 -16.47 11.01 0.81
CA ALA A 366 -17.70 10.51 0.21
C ALA A 366 -18.92 11.31 0.67
N ILE A 367 -18.98 11.75 1.92
CA ILE A 367 -20.05 12.61 2.46
C ILE A 367 -20.03 13.99 1.79
N ILE A 368 -18.86 14.60 1.64
CA ILE A 368 -18.72 15.89 0.92
C ILE A 368 -19.15 15.71 -0.54
N LEU A 369 -18.68 14.64 -1.18
CA LEU A 369 -19.05 14.31 -2.57
C LEU A 369 -20.56 14.13 -2.75
N GLN A 370 -21.24 13.46 -1.80
CA GLN A 370 -22.71 13.35 -1.81
C GLN A 370 -23.39 14.73 -1.86
N ALA A 371 -22.92 15.66 -1.01
CA ALA A 371 -23.48 17.00 -0.96
C ALA A 371 -23.25 17.77 -2.26
N GLN A 372 -22.04 17.71 -2.81
CA GLN A 372 -21.69 18.38 -4.06
C GLN A 372 -22.46 17.79 -5.25
N LEU A 373 -22.53 16.47 -5.39
CA LEU A 373 -23.24 15.81 -6.50
C LEU A 373 -24.76 16.02 -6.46
N LYS A 374 -25.32 16.27 -5.29
CA LYS A 374 -26.74 16.62 -5.14
C LYS A 374 -27.10 17.93 -5.86
N GLU A 375 -26.15 18.87 -5.99
CA GLU A 375 -26.36 20.15 -6.70
C GLU A 375 -26.68 19.97 -8.19
N ILE A 376 -26.23 18.83 -8.77
CA ILE A 376 -26.48 18.46 -10.16
C ILE A 376 -27.49 17.29 -10.29
N GLY A 377 -28.23 16.98 -9.20
CA GLY A 377 -29.29 15.98 -9.19
C GLY A 377 -28.83 14.52 -9.04
N ILE A 378 -27.55 14.28 -8.77
CA ILE A 378 -27.07 12.92 -8.52
C ILE A 378 -27.27 12.56 -7.05
N ASP A 379 -28.03 11.48 -6.81
CA ASP A 379 -28.29 10.91 -5.48
C ASP A 379 -27.28 9.77 -5.24
N LEU A 380 -26.18 10.08 -4.51
CA LEU A 380 -25.07 9.15 -4.28
C LEU A 380 -25.26 8.39 -2.95
N ALA A 381 -25.33 7.06 -3.00
CA ALA A 381 -25.29 6.20 -1.82
C ALA A 381 -23.86 5.75 -1.52
N VAL A 382 -23.45 5.79 -0.25
CA VAL A 382 -22.13 5.30 0.19
C VAL A 382 -22.27 3.92 0.78
N GLU A 383 -21.46 2.97 0.30
CA GLU A 383 -21.40 1.59 0.77
C GLU A 383 -20.00 1.28 1.29
N THR A 384 -19.89 0.91 2.57
CA THR A 384 -18.61 0.58 3.22
C THR A 384 -18.43 -0.94 3.29
N LEU A 385 -17.26 -1.42 2.88
CA LEU A 385 -16.90 -2.84 2.81
C LEU A 385 -15.61 -3.08 3.59
N GLU A 386 -15.48 -4.30 4.13
CA GLU A 386 -14.22 -4.79 4.67
C GLU A 386 -13.13 -4.82 3.58
N TRP A 387 -11.86 -4.61 3.95
CA TRP A 387 -10.76 -4.38 3.00
C TRP A 387 -10.59 -5.48 1.95
N GLY A 388 -10.56 -6.76 2.35
CA GLY A 388 -10.39 -7.88 1.42
C GLY A 388 -11.56 -8.00 0.45
N ALA A 389 -12.79 -7.95 0.97
CA ALA A 389 -14.02 -7.98 0.18
C ALA A 389 -14.11 -6.80 -0.79
N TYR A 390 -13.67 -5.61 -0.34
CA TYR A 390 -13.59 -4.41 -1.14
C TYR A 390 -12.63 -4.57 -2.33
N LEU A 391 -11.42 -5.07 -2.08
CA LEU A 391 -10.42 -5.31 -3.14
C LEU A 391 -10.90 -6.34 -4.16
N ASP A 392 -11.49 -7.44 -3.70
CA ASP A 392 -11.97 -8.51 -4.57
C ASP A 392 -13.19 -8.06 -5.39
N GLY A 393 -14.15 -7.36 -4.78
CA GLY A 393 -15.33 -6.84 -5.45
C GLY A 393 -14.99 -5.78 -6.51
N THR A 394 -14.08 -4.84 -6.18
CA THR A 394 -13.63 -3.83 -7.14
C THR A 394 -12.82 -4.44 -8.28
N ALA A 395 -12.04 -5.50 -8.03
CA ALA A 395 -11.31 -6.22 -9.07
C ALA A 395 -12.26 -6.93 -10.06
N ARG A 396 -13.42 -7.43 -9.60
CA ARG A 396 -14.45 -8.03 -10.48
C ARG A 396 -15.31 -6.99 -11.20
N GLY A 397 -15.25 -5.71 -10.80
CA GLY A 397 -16.06 -4.64 -11.37
C GLY A 397 -17.51 -4.60 -10.84
N ASP A 398 -17.74 -5.07 -9.61
CA ASP A 398 -19.07 -5.08 -8.99
C ASP A 398 -19.56 -3.65 -8.64
N HIS A 399 -18.66 -2.71 -8.42
CA HIS A 399 -18.89 -1.30 -8.08
C HIS A 399 -19.40 -0.46 -9.28
N GLU A 400 -19.92 0.72 -8.97
CA GLU A 400 -20.21 1.83 -9.90
C GLU A 400 -19.10 2.89 -9.80
N LEU A 401 -18.99 3.53 -8.65
CA LEU A 401 -17.86 4.36 -8.25
C LEU A 401 -17.12 3.69 -7.09
N PHE A 402 -15.88 4.06 -6.91
CA PHE A 402 -15.07 3.57 -5.79
C PHE A 402 -14.00 4.59 -5.40
N MET A 403 -13.51 4.51 -4.17
CA MET A 403 -12.38 5.30 -3.71
C MET A 403 -11.22 4.40 -3.34
N LEU A 404 -10.05 4.66 -3.91
CA LEU A 404 -8.83 3.95 -3.59
C LEU A 404 -7.66 4.93 -3.67
N GLY A 405 -6.48 4.49 -3.32
CA GLY A 405 -5.24 5.20 -3.53
C GLY A 405 -4.27 4.36 -4.35
N TRP A 406 -3.26 5.02 -4.87
CA TRP A 406 -2.12 4.38 -5.54
C TRP A 406 -0.83 5.03 -5.07
N VAL A 407 0.18 4.21 -4.77
CA VAL A 407 1.52 4.71 -4.47
C VAL A 407 2.45 4.26 -5.58
N THR A 408 3.06 5.21 -6.28
CA THR A 408 4.01 4.93 -7.36
C THR A 408 5.36 4.50 -6.77
N VAL A 409 5.38 3.33 -6.12
CA VAL A 409 6.50 2.85 -5.29
C VAL A 409 7.84 2.77 -6.02
N THR A 410 7.83 2.68 -7.33
CA THR A 410 9.04 2.68 -8.17
C THR A 410 9.61 4.07 -8.41
N GLY A 411 8.83 5.14 -8.14
CA GLY A 411 9.17 6.52 -8.47
C GLY A 411 9.12 6.84 -9.97
N ASP A 412 8.62 5.93 -10.81
CA ASP A 412 8.56 6.04 -12.27
C ASP A 412 7.10 6.00 -12.77
N ALA A 413 6.76 6.85 -13.73
CA ALA A 413 5.41 6.95 -14.30
C ALA A 413 4.91 5.63 -14.92
N ASP A 414 5.79 4.72 -15.32
CA ASP A 414 5.36 3.40 -15.80
C ASP A 414 4.49 2.71 -14.75
N TYR A 415 4.97 2.63 -13.52
CA TYR A 415 4.20 2.01 -12.44
C TYR A 415 3.04 2.89 -11.94
N GLY A 416 3.11 4.20 -12.15
CA GLY A 416 2.04 5.13 -11.77
C GLY A 416 0.85 5.14 -12.72
N LEU A 417 1.09 4.91 -14.02
CA LEU A 417 0.08 5.07 -15.06
C LEU A 417 -0.34 3.75 -15.71
N PHE A 418 0.61 2.85 -16.01
CA PHE A 418 0.30 1.62 -16.74
C PHE A 418 -0.69 0.72 -15.99
N PRO A 419 -0.51 0.40 -14.70
CA PRO A 419 -1.47 -0.44 -13.97
C PRO A 419 -2.86 0.18 -13.86
N LEU A 420 -2.97 1.50 -13.80
CA LEU A 420 -4.25 2.18 -13.64
C LEU A 420 -5.00 2.39 -14.95
N LEU A 421 -4.30 2.55 -16.06
CA LEU A 421 -4.89 3.00 -17.31
C LEU A 421 -4.86 1.98 -18.45
N HIS A 422 -3.83 1.11 -18.52
CA HIS A 422 -3.69 0.16 -19.62
C HIS A 422 -4.74 -0.96 -19.53
N SER A 423 -5.36 -1.32 -20.65
CA SER A 423 -6.45 -2.30 -20.71
C SER A 423 -6.01 -3.72 -20.30
N SER A 424 -4.73 -4.08 -20.48
CA SER A 424 -4.20 -5.37 -20.01
C SER A 424 -4.16 -5.50 -18.48
N SER A 425 -4.38 -4.40 -17.74
CA SER A 425 -4.34 -4.35 -16.27
C SER A 425 -5.73 -4.34 -15.62
N PHE A 426 -6.79 -4.72 -16.32
CA PHE A 426 -8.13 -4.74 -15.78
C PHE A 426 -8.23 -5.53 -14.46
N GLY A 427 -8.94 -4.96 -13.49
CA GLY A 427 -9.26 -5.61 -12.24
C GLY A 427 -8.13 -5.63 -11.22
N GLY A 428 -7.70 -6.79 -10.79
CA GLY A 428 -6.78 -6.96 -9.66
C GLY A 428 -5.40 -6.32 -9.83
N ALA A 429 -4.94 -6.21 -11.07
CA ALA A 429 -3.65 -5.61 -11.38
C ALA A 429 -3.61 -4.08 -11.16
N GLY A 430 -4.77 -3.39 -11.23
CA GLY A 430 -4.81 -1.94 -10.98
C GLY A 430 -5.92 -1.20 -11.68
N ASN A 431 -6.22 -1.47 -12.96
CA ASN A 431 -7.25 -0.80 -13.73
C ASN A 431 -8.66 -1.25 -13.30
N ARG A 432 -9.05 -0.81 -12.11
CA ARG A 432 -10.38 -1.08 -11.54
C ARG A 432 -11.45 -0.14 -12.10
N ALA A 433 -11.06 0.89 -12.84
CA ALA A 433 -11.97 1.69 -13.65
C ALA A 433 -12.44 0.95 -14.92
N PHE A 434 -11.77 -0.14 -15.29
CA PHE A 434 -11.99 -0.86 -16.56
C PHE A 434 -11.87 0.08 -17.77
N TYR A 435 -11.03 1.09 -17.62
CA TYR A 435 -10.76 2.09 -18.64
C TYR A 435 -10.06 1.46 -19.84
N ASP A 436 -10.56 1.74 -21.03
CA ASP A 436 -10.16 1.10 -22.29
C ASP A 436 -10.05 2.19 -23.36
N ASN A 437 -8.81 2.60 -23.63
CA ASN A 437 -8.51 3.60 -24.66
C ASN A 437 -7.26 3.13 -25.44
N PRO A 438 -7.42 2.71 -26.71
CA PRO A 438 -6.31 2.19 -27.52
C PRO A 438 -5.15 3.18 -27.71
N THR A 439 -5.43 4.49 -27.75
CA THR A 439 -4.37 5.50 -27.84
C THR A 439 -3.54 5.55 -26.56
N VAL A 440 -4.17 5.48 -25.39
CA VAL A 440 -3.48 5.45 -24.10
C VAL A 440 -2.68 4.15 -23.96
N ASP A 441 -3.24 3.01 -24.36
CA ASP A 441 -2.55 1.73 -24.37
C ASP A 441 -1.29 1.77 -25.26
N GLU A 442 -1.38 2.36 -26.44
CA GLU A 442 -0.26 2.51 -27.37
C GLU A 442 0.83 3.42 -26.78
N LEU A 443 0.46 4.59 -26.23
CA LEU A 443 1.39 5.54 -25.63
C LEU A 443 2.10 4.94 -24.42
N LEU A 444 1.38 4.25 -23.53
CA LEU A 444 1.94 3.56 -22.37
C LEU A 444 2.91 2.44 -22.80
N SER A 445 2.53 1.64 -23.78
CA SER A 445 3.38 0.56 -24.32
C SER A 445 4.65 1.12 -24.92
N LYS A 446 4.59 2.20 -25.72
CA LYS A 446 5.76 2.87 -26.27
C LYS A 446 6.68 3.46 -25.18
N ALA A 447 6.08 4.13 -24.17
CA ALA A 447 6.84 4.70 -23.07
C ALA A 447 7.59 3.62 -22.25
N ARG A 448 6.97 2.45 -22.09
CA ARG A 448 7.55 1.31 -21.36
C ARG A 448 8.80 0.78 -22.03
N VAL A 449 8.79 0.65 -23.35
CA VAL A 449 9.92 0.07 -24.10
C VAL A 449 10.99 1.10 -24.49
N SER A 450 10.73 2.39 -24.38
CA SER A 450 11.73 3.41 -24.65
C SER A 450 12.78 3.49 -23.53
N VAL A 451 14.06 3.57 -23.92
CA VAL A 451 15.19 3.86 -23.02
C VAL A 451 15.54 5.35 -23.01
N ASN A 452 14.94 6.14 -23.92
CA ASN A 452 15.14 7.59 -23.99
C ASN A 452 14.23 8.30 -22.99
N GLN A 453 14.81 8.90 -21.95
CA GLN A 453 14.08 9.53 -20.86
C GLN A 453 13.21 10.72 -21.33
N GLU A 454 13.64 11.51 -22.29
CA GLU A 454 12.85 12.64 -22.78
C GLU A 454 11.65 12.16 -23.62
N GLU A 455 11.84 11.15 -24.46
CA GLU A 455 10.75 10.51 -25.19
C GLU A 455 9.71 9.92 -24.21
N ARG A 456 10.17 9.24 -23.15
CA ARG A 456 9.27 8.70 -22.12
C ARG A 456 8.44 9.80 -21.44
N LYS A 457 9.04 10.94 -21.10
CA LYS A 457 8.34 12.08 -20.51
C LYS A 457 7.24 12.62 -21.41
N GLU A 458 7.53 12.80 -22.71
CA GLU A 458 6.53 13.27 -23.68
C GLU A 458 5.36 12.28 -23.82
N LEU A 459 5.64 10.99 -23.93
CA LEU A 459 4.60 9.95 -24.00
C LEU A 459 3.73 9.92 -22.73
N TYR A 460 4.34 9.99 -21.54
CA TYR A 460 3.59 10.05 -20.29
C TYR A 460 2.84 11.36 -20.11
N LYS A 461 3.32 12.47 -20.64
CA LYS A 461 2.59 13.74 -20.66
C LYS A 461 1.28 13.58 -21.43
N ASP A 462 1.34 13.03 -22.66
CA ASP A 462 0.16 12.83 -23.48
C ASP A 462 -0.86 11.88 -22.82
N VAL A 463 -0.39 10.79 -22.19
CA VAL A 463 -1.25 9.90 -21.39
C VAL A 463 -1.96 10.65 -20.28
N GLN A 464 -1.26 11.50 -19.53
CA GLN A 464 -1.83 12.25 -18.42
C GLN A 464 -2.89 13.26 -18.91
N ILE A 465 -2.65 13.92 -20.03
CA ILE A 465 -3.63 14.85 -20.62
C ILE A 465 -4.90 14.10 -21.02
N ILE A 466 -4.78 13.00 -21.77
CA ILE A 466 -5.93 12.21 -22.22
C ILE A 466 -6.71 11.65 -21.02
N ALA A 467 -6.01 11.07 -20.04
CA ALA A 467 -6.64 10.51 -18.85
C ALA A 467 -7.36 11.58 -18.02
N GLN A 468 -6.80 12.79 -17.95
CA GLN A 468 -7.44 13.92 -17.27
C GLN A 468 -8.70 14.38 -18.01
N GLU A 469 -8.71 14.41 -19.35
CA GLU A 469 -9.86 14.78 -20.15
C GLU A 469 -10.97 13.72 -20.10
N GLU A 470 -10.63 12.43 -20.10
CA GLU A 470 -11.59 11.33 -20.10
C GLU A 470 -12.07 10.89 -18.71
N VAL A 471 -11.36 11.30 -17.66
CA VAL A 471 -11.71 11.10 -16.24
C VAL A 471 -12.08 9.65 -15.89
N PRO A 472 -11.23 8.64 -16.13
CA PRO A 472 -11.46 7.33 -15.53
C PRO A 472 -11.29 7.37 -14.01
N TYR A 473 -10.50 8.34 -13.52
CA TYR A 473 -10.25 8.63 -12.12
C TYR A 473 -10.25 10.14 -11.90
N TYR A 474 -10.84 10.58 -10.80
CA TYR A 474 -10.66 11.92 -10.26
C TYR A 474 -9.72 11.87 -9.07
N VAL A 475 -8.53 12.45 -9.16
CA VAL A 475 -7.57 12.47 -8.05
C VAL A 475 -7.99 13.52 -7.03
N THR A 476 -8.26 13.09 -5.80
CA THR A 476 -8.73 13.96 -4.72
C THR A 476 -7.62 14.78 -4.09
N ALA A 477 -6.41 14.20 -4.01
CA ALA A 477 -5.20 14.89 -3.54
C ALA A 477 -3.92 14.13 -3.90
N TYR A 478 -2.81 14.84 -4.03
CA TYR A 478 -1.47 14.30 -3.80
C TYR A 478 -1.25 14.16 -2.29
N LYS A 479 -0.95 12.96 -1.84
CA LYS A 479 -0.88 12.65 -0.41
C LYS A 479 0.49 12.90 0.20
N SER A 480 0.49 13.38 1.44
CA SER A 480 1.59 13.14 2.36
C SER A 480 1.39 11.78 3.05
N GLN A 481 2.47 11.12 3.38
CA GLN A 481 2.46 9.99 4.31
C GLN A 481 2.89 10.45 5.69
N ASN A 482 2.39 9.79 6.72
CA ASN A 482 2.74 10.13 8.09
C ASN A 482 2.85 8.88 8.98
N ALA A 483 3.55 9.06 10.09
CA ALA A 483 3.61 8.09 11.17
C ALA A 483 3.80 8.81 12.51
N ALA A 484 3.16 8.28 13.54
CA ALA A 484 3.39 8.68 14.92
C ALA A 484 4.21 7.60 15.65
N LEU A 485 5.20 8.03 16.42
CA LEU A 485 6.13 7.15 17.15
C LEU A 485 6.29 7.60 18.59
N GLN A 486 6.56 6.63 19.47
CA GLN A 486 7.03 6.93 20.82
C GLN A 486 8.41 7.60 20.77
N LYS A 487 8.66 8.58 21.67
CA LYS A 487 9.93 9.34 21.72
C LYS A 487 11.20 8.51 21.94
N ASN A 488 11.03 7.31 22.46
CA ASN A 488 12.13 6.39 22.70
C ASN A 488 12.52 5.56 21.48
N ILE A 489 11.91 5.79 20.31
CA ILE A 489 12.26 5.12 19.05
C ILE A 489 13.24 6.00 18.27
N GLU A 490 14.29 5.38 17.78
CA GLU A 490 15.33 6.01 16.95
C GLU A 490 15.46 5.30 15.59
N ASN A 491 15.98 6.04 14.62
CA ASN A 491 16.34 5.57 13.27
C ASN A 491 15.16 5.15 12.38
N PHE A 492 13.92 5.42 12.76
CA PHE A 492 12.79 5.27 11.84
C PHE A 492 12.75 6.45 10.87
N LYS A 493 12.54 6.16 9.58
CA LYS A 493 12.40 7.16 8.51
C LYS A 493 11.22 6.82 7.62
N LEU A 494 10.46 7.84 7.22
CA LEU A 494 9.49 7.73 6.15
C LEU A 494 10.20 7.71 4.78
N LYS A 495 9.74 6.83 3.89
CA LYS A 495 10.21 6.78 2.50
C LYS A 495 9.05 7.16 1.57
N PRO A 496 9.25 7.98 0.54
CA PRO A 496 8.18 8.43 -0.37
C PRO A 496 7.36 7.27 -0.97
N ALA A 497 7.98 6.11 -1.16
CA ALA A 497 7.36 4.88 -1.65
C ALA A 497 6.37 4.22 -0.66
N GLY A 498 6.27 4.68 0.59
CA GLY A 498 5.33 4.13 1.58
C GLY A 498 5.71 2.78 2.19
N HIS A 499 6.87 2.22 1.84
CA HIS A 499 7.37 0.95 2.35
C HIS A 499 8.59 1.19 3.24
N HIS A 500 8.41 1.03 4.56
CA HIS A 500 9.41 1.39 5.56
C HIS A 500 10.02 0.14 6.16
N ARG A 501 11.32 -0.05 5.97
CA ARG A 501 12.05 -1.12 6.64
C ARG A 501 12.29 -0.75 8.10
N LEU A 502 12.09 -1.73 8.98
CA LEU A 502 12.35 -1.60 10.41
C LEU A 502 13.77 -2.02 10.78
N TYR A 503 14.58 -2.47 9.81
CA TYR A 503 16.00 -2.74 10.00
C TYR A 503 16.73 -1.48 10.46
N GLY A 504 17.49 -1.59 11.56
CA GLY A 504 18.21 -0.46 12.16
C GLY A 504 17.38 0.43 13.11
N VAL A 505 16.06 0.26 13.15
CA VAL A 505 15.21 0.90 14.17
C VAL A 505 15.55 0.32 15.54
N LYS A 506 15.62 1.17 16.56
CA LYS A 506 15.96 0.77 17.93
C LYS A 506 15.21 1.60 18.96
N PHE A 507 15.11 1.05 20.17
CA PHE A 507 14.75 1.84 21.33
C PHE A 507 15.98 2.56 21.89
N LYS A 508 15.79 3.79 22.38
CA LYS A 508 16.85 4.52 23.12
C LYS A 508 17.33 3.70 24.30
N SER A 509 18.64 3.65 24.48
CA SER A 509 19.22 3.17 25.74
C SER A 509 18.90 4.17 26.85
N ASN A 510 18.33 3.70 27.94
CA ASN A 510 18.10 4.52 29.14
C ASN A 510 19.41 4.99 29.75
#